data_db3d3dd9388351b8528159e955fd9f60
#
_entry.id   db3d3dd9388351b8528159e955fd9f60
#
_cell.length_a   1.000
_cell.length_b   1.000
_cell.length_c   1.000
_cell.angle_alpha   90.00
_cell.angle_beta   90.00
_cell.angle_gamma   90.00
#
_symmetry.space_group_name_H-M   'P 1'
#
loop_
_entity.id
_entity.type
_entity.pdbx_description
1 polymer ?
#
loop_
_entity_poly.entity_id
_entity_poly.type
_entity_poly.pdbx_seq_one_letter_code
_entity_poly.pdbx_strand_id
1 'polypeptide(L)'
;MTRAVDVVVIGSGVAGLSTALGLAATRDVLLLSAGDGSTPWAQGGVSAAYGEDDPLDHWRDTDIAGAGFCDPRNVRALVEEGPQRLAELIAHGARFDRNADGSLSRTLEGGHSRPRIVHAGGDATGAEVHRALRTALQRTSVRTMTGRTVGLVQSDSGSVVGVLVETGDQLTQIDARAVVLATGGIGNAYLASTNPSAVRGDGIALALRAGASLVDMEFVQFHPTALHTGETSGQLPLVTEAVRGEGAVLRDVHGRRIMEGLHPRADLAPRDVVARAIEATMRRDGSDHVWLDATGVAPEVIRRRFPTVLASCARIGVDMVSDQIPVAPAEHFLCGGVRTDRNGATDVPGLYAVGEVAATGVHGANRLASNSLLEGLVFGRRVATALTLELPAADHGRSHEVALGEDREPERIRTILSRYAGIRRDGAGLNAAADELDTAGTGPLATVARSVVAAATAREDSRGCHWRSDHPHSDNRWDDHIVVRLDEDGRPTTRQLQRSEA
;
A
#
# COMPACT_ATOMS: atom_id res chain seq x y z
N MET A 1 -8.50 21.01 28.22
CA MET A 1 -7.70 19.98 28.92
C MET A 1 -7.14 19.06 27.88
N THR A 2 -5.84 19.07 27.69
CA THR A 2 -5.12 18.12 26.83
C THR A 2 -5.41 16.71 27.32
N ARG A 3 -5.82 15.85 26.41
CA ARG A 3 -6.20 14.45 26.74
C ARG A 3 -4.97 13.59 26.49
N ALA A 4 -4.32 13.16 27.57
CA ALA A 4 -3.15 12.28 27.46
C ALA A 4 -3.56 10.81 27.34
N VAL A 5 -2.82 10.04 26.52
CA VAL A 5 -2.96 8.59 26.32
C VAL A 5 -1.59 7.93 26.28
N ASP A 6 -1.52 6.61 26.40
CA ASP A 6 -0.26 5.90 26.19
C ASP A 6 0.12 5.88 24.72
N VAL A 7 -0.82 5.51 23.84
CA VAL A 7 -0.58 5.33 22.40
C VAL A 7 -1.71 5.94 21.57
N VAL A 8 -1.35 6.76 20.60
CA VAL A 8 -2.26 7.16 19.50
C VAL A 8 -1.94 6.32 18.28
N VAL A 9 -2.96 5.66 17.72
CA VAL A 9 -2.88 4.96 16.44
C VAL A 9 -3.66 5.75 15.39
N ILE A 10 -3.01 6.15 14.31
CA ILE A 10 -3.61 6.98 13.24
C ILE A 10 -3.90 6.10 12.03
N GLY A 11 -5.17 5.85 11.75
CA GLY A 11 -5.66 5.02 10.66
C GLY A 11 -6.37 3.76 11.15
N SER A 12 -7.56 3.50 10.61
CA SER A 12 -8.43 2.37 10.95
C SER A 12 -8.45 1.27 9.88
N GLY A 13 -7.37 1.16 9.09
CA GLY A 13 -7.13 0.03 8.19
C GLY A 13 -6.68 -1.23 8.95
N VAL A 14 -6.36 -2.30 8.22
CA VAL A 14 -5.93 -3.58 8.79
C VAL A 14 -4.77 -3.43 9.77
N ALA A 15 -3.76 -2.64 9.44
CA ALA A 15 -2.57 -2.44 10.27
C ALA A 15 -2.89 -1.69 11.58
N GLY A 16 -3.63 -0.57 11.50
CA GLY A 16 -4.01 0.20 12.68
C GLY A 16 -4.96 -0.56 13.60
N LEU A 17 -5.96 -1.25 13.06
CA LEU A 17 -6.87 -2.09 13.86
C LEU A 17 -6.12 -3.24 14.54
N SER A 18 -5.18 -3.90 13.85
CA SER A 18 -4.36 -4.97 14.42
C SER A 18 -3.46 -4.46 15.55
N THR A 19 -2.87 -3.28 15.37
CA THR A 19 -2.05 -2.62 16.39
C THR A 19 -2.90 -2.25 17.62
N ALA A 20 -4.03 -1.58 17.42
CA ALA A 20 -4.91 -1.16 18.50
C ALA A 20 -5.47 -2.36 19.30
N LEU A 21 -5.90 -3.44 18.61
CA LEU A 21 -6.33 -4.69 19.26
C LEU A 21 -5.21 -5.34 20.06
N GLY A 22 -3.99 -5.37 19.52
CA GLY A 22 -2.83 -5.94 20.20
C GLY A 22 -2.45 -5.20 21.49
N LEU A 23 -2.73 -3.90 21.59
CA LEU A 23 -2.45 -3.03 22.72
C LEU A 23 -3.60 -2.95 23.74
N ALA A 24 -4.81 -3.32 23.35
CA ALA A 24 -6.06 -3.06 24.07
C ALA A 24 -6.07 -3.50 25.54
N ALA A 25 -5.36 -4.58 25.87
CA ALA A 25 -5.31 -5.14 27.23
C ALA A 25 -4.23 -4.51 28.12
N THR A 26 -3.27 -3.76 27.55
CA THR A 26 -2.04 -3.37 28.27
C THR A 26 -1.79 -1.86 28.26
N ARG A 27 -2.44 -1.11 27.35
CA ARG A 27 -2.21 0.33 27.15
C ARG A 27 -3.52 1.10 27.01
N ASP A 28 -3.46 2.38 27.38
CA ASP A 28 -4.53 3.34 27.06
C ASP A 28 -4.35 3.81 25.61
N VAL A 29 -5.22 3.34 24.72
CA VAL A 29 -5.11 3.53 23.26
C VAL A 29 -6.23 4.42 22.75
N LEU A 30 -5.85 5.38 21.90
CA LEU A 30 -6.79 6.14 21.07
C LEU A 30 -6.53 5.80 19.59
N LEU A 31 -7.55 5.28 18.93
CA LEU A 31 -7.56 5.07 17.48
C LEU A 31 -8.22 6.27 16.79
N LEU A 32 -7.44 6.97 15.96
CA LEU A 32 -7.92 8.09 15.13
C LEU A 32 -8.21 7.61 13.71
N SER A 33 -9.31 8.07 13.12
CA SER A 33 -9.66 7.77 11.73
C SER A 33 -10.30 8.99 11.06
N ALA A 34 -9.80 9.33 9.87
CA ALA A 34 -10.41 10.34 9.01
C ALA A 34 -11.48 9.76 8.06
N GLY A 35 -11.70 8.45 8.10
CA GLY A 35 -12.62 7.72 7.23
C GLY A 35 -12.09 6.32 6.89
N ASP A 36 -12.78 5.63 6.01
CA ASP A 36 -12.35 4.31 5.55
C ASP A 36 -11.18 4.45 4.58
N GLY A 37 -10.08 3.71 4.88
CA GLY A 37 -8.92 3.60 4.00
C GLY A 37 -9.10 2.51 2.94
N SER A 38 -7.98 1.99 2.38
CA SER A 38 -8.00 1.00 1.30
C SER A 38 -8.46 -0.39 1.72
N THR A 39 -8.37 -0.74 3.01
CA THR A 39 -8.69 -2.12 3.49
C THR A 39 -10.06 -2.62 3.05
N PRO A 40 -11.19 -1.90 3.21
CA PRO A 40 -12.51 -2.39 2.81
C PRO A 40 -12.66 -2.66 1.31
N TRP A 41 -11.80 -2.03 0.49
CA TRP A 41 -11.85 -2.10 -0.97
C TRP A 41 -10.96 -3.21 -1.56
N ALA A 42 -10.14 -3.87 -0.71
CA ALA A 42 -9.25 -4.93 -1.16
C ALA A 42 -10.05 -6.16 -1.60
N GLN A 43 -10.05 -6.43 -2.91
CA GLN A 43 -10.75 -7.57 -3.54
C GLN A 43 -9.93 -8.87 -3.45
N GLY A 44 -8.60 -8.76 -3.48
CA GLY A 44 -7.69 -9.90 -3.32
C GLY A 44 -7.83 -10.57 -1.95
N GLY A 45 -7.10 -11.67 -1.75
CA GLY A 45 -7.16 -12.41 -0.51
C GLY A 45 -6.09 -12.03 0.50
N VAL A 46 -5.95 -12.88 1.49
CA VAL A 46 -4.82 -12.91 2.43
C VAL A 46 -3.96 -14.11 2.08
N SER A 47 -2.69 -13.85 1.74
CA SER A 47 -1.72 -14.92 1.49
C SER A 47 -1.23 -15.48 2.83
N ALA A 48 -1.28 -16.78 3.02
CA ALA A 48 -0.65 -17.43 4.16
C ALA A 48 -0.29 -18.88 3.81
N ALA A 49 0.93 -19.28 4.12
CA ALA A 49 1.32 -20.69 4.04
C ALA A 49 0.57 -21.47 5.12
N TYR A 50 -0.38 -22.31 4.75
CA TYR A 50 -1.26 -23.02 5.66
C TYR A 50 -1.41 -24.49 5.25
N GLY A 51 -1.41 -25.40 6.22
CA GLY A 51 -1.52 -26.83 5.98
C GLY A 51 -0.23 -27.38 5.39
N GLU A 52 -0.29 -27.92 4.17
CA GLU A 52 0.86 -28.52 3.46
C GLU A 52 1.72 -27.51 2.67
N ASP A 53 1.36 -26.22 2.69
CA ASP A 53 2.14 -25.18 2.01
C ASP A 53 3.35 -24.78 2.87
N ASP A 54 4.53 -24.71 2.24
CA ASP A 54 5.78 -24.38 2.90
C ASP A 54 5.95 -22.85 2.98
N PRO A 55 6.14 -22.25 4.17
CA PRO A 55 6.50 -20.84 4.30
C PRO A 55 7.71 -20.44 3.45
N LEU A 56 8.64 -21.34 3.18
CA LEU A 56 9.81 -21.10 2.33
C LEU A 56 9.41 -20.87 0.86
N ASP A 57 8.40 -21.57 0.35
CA ASP A 57 7.88 -21.31 -1.00
C ASP A 57 7.19 -19.93 -1.07
N HIS A 58 6.48 -19.52 -0.03
CA HIS A 58 5.91 -18.18 0.07
C HIS A 58 7.01 -17.10 0.16
N TRP A 59 8.08 -17.38 0.92
CA TRP A 59 9.24 -16.50 1.01
C TRP A 59 9.88 -16.30 -0.37
N ARG A 60 10.14 -17.39 -1.11
CA ARG A 60 10.74 -17.34 -2.46
C ARG A 60 9.89 -16.57 -3.45
N ASP A 61 8.57 -16.83 -3.45
CA ASP A 61 7.64 -16.10 -4.32
C ASP A 61 7.64 -14.60 -4.01
N THR A 62 7.73 -14.23 -2.72
CA THR A 62 7.79 -12.83 -2.28
C THR A 62 9.08 -12.15 -2.74
N ASP A 63 10.23 -12.81 -2.58
CA ASP A 63 11.54 -12.27 -2.97
C ASP A 63 11.66 -12.13 -4.50
N ILE A 64 11.18 -13.12 -5.26
CA ILE A 64 11.13 -13.07 -6.73
C ILE A 64 10.25 -11.91 -7.19
N ALA A 65 9.04 -11.77 -6.63
CA ALA A 65 8.14 -10.68 -6.97
C ALA A 65 8.73 -9.32 -6.64
N GLY A 66 9.44 -9.21 -5.51
CA GLY A 66 10.16 -8.02 -5.06
C GLY A 66 11.45 -7.72 -5.84
N ALA A 67 11.71 -8.48 -6.93
CA ALA A 67 12.89 -8.34 -7.79
C ALA A 67 14.23 -8.55 -7.03
N GLY A 68 14.25 -9.44 -6.02
CA GLY A 68 15.41 -9.71 -5.17
C GLY A 68 15.79 -8.52 -4.26
N PHE A 69 14.89 -7.57 -4.05
CA PHE A 69 15.14 -6.33 -3.30
C PHE A 69 14.46 -6.33 -1.92
N CYS A 70 13.94 -7.47 -1.48
CA CYS A 70 13.29 -7.63 -0.18
C CYS A 70 14.30 -7.69 0.98
N ASP A 71 13.88 -7.27 2.18
CA ASP A 71 14.59 -7.63 3.43
C ASP A 71 14.27 -9.09 3.78
N PRO A 72 15.26 -10.00 3.72
CA PRO A 72 15.02 -11.43 3.93
C PRO A 72 14.51 -11.76 5.33
N ARG A 73 14.87 -10.95 6.36
CA ARG A 73 14.43 -11.14 7.75
C ARG A 73 12.96 -10.77 7.93
N ASN A 74 12.52 -9.69 7.27
CA ASN A 74 11.14 -9.21 7.36
C ASN A 74 10.19 -10.06 6.50
N VAL A 75 10.64 -10.53 5.32
CA VAL A 75 9.90 -11.55 4.56
C VAL A 75 9.74 -12.83 5.37
N ARG A 76 10.81 -13.28 6.05
CA ARG A 76 10.74 -14.45 6.93
C ARG A 76 9.71 -14.28 8.04
N ALA A 77 9.71 -13.11 8.71
CA ALA A 77 8.72 -12.79 9.73
C ALA A 77 7.29 -12.82 9.17
N LEU A 78 7.08 -12.24 7.99
CA LEU A 78 5.78 -12.26 7.32
C LEU A 78 5.24 -13.67 7.11
N VAL A 79 6.06 -14.56 6.54
CA VAL A 79 5.61 -15.89 6.11
C VAL A 79 5.50 -16.88 7.27
N GLU A 80 6.38 -16.77 8.29
CA GLU A 80 6.36 -17.63 9.47
C GLU A 80 5.24 -17.26 10.45
N GLU A 81 4.96 -15.95 10.66
CA GLU A 81 3.90 -15.50 11.57
C GLU A 81 2.53 -15.44 10.91
N GLY A 82 2.49 -15.37 9.58
CA GLY A 82 1.27 -15.21 8.80
C GLY A 82 0.15 -16.20 9.14
N PRO A 83 0.41 -17.51 9.19
CA PRO A 83 -0.61 -18.51 9.54
C PRO A 83 -1.26 -18.28 10.90
N GLN A 84 -0.47 -17.86 11.91
CA GLN A 84 -0.99 -17.53 13.23
C GLN A 84 -1.86 -16.27 13.18
N ARG A 85 -1.45 -15.24 12.44
CA ARG A 85 -2.26 -14.01 12.30
C ARG A 85 -3.60 -14.28 11.61
N LEU A 86 -3.61 -15.15 10.59
CA LEU A 86 -4.84 -15.59 9.94
C LEU A 86 -5.76 -16.34 10.93
N ALA A 87 -5.19 -17.22 11.75
CA ALA A 87 -5.96 -17.95 12.78
C ALA A 87 -6.56 -16.98 13.82
N GLU A 88 -5.80 -15.97 14.27
CA GLU A 88 -6.31 -14.93 15.17
C GLU A 88 -7.43 -14.11 14.53
N LEU A 89 -7.30 -13.77 13.24
CA LEU A 89 -8.34 -13.05 12.52
C LEU A 89 -9.65 -13.87 12.42
N ILE A 90 -9.54 -15.18 12.21
CA ILE A 90 -10.68 -16.09 12.24
C ILE A 90 -11.30 -16.15 13.65
N ALA A 91 -10.47 -16.19 14.70
CA ALA A 91 -10.94 -16.14 16.09
C ALA A 91 -11.63 -14.82 16.44
N HIS A 92 -11.25 -13.71 15.80
CA HIS A 92 -11.96 -12.42 15.86
C HIS A 92 -13.27 -12.41 15.07
N GLY A 93 -13.61 -13.51 14.38
CA GLY A 93 -14.89 -13.70 13.70
C GLY A 93 -14.87 -13.39 12.21
N ALA A 94 -13.71 -13.40 11.56
CA ALA A 94 -13.62 -13.32 10.11
C ALA A 94 -14.11 -14.63 9.48
N ARG A 95 -14.90 -14.50 8.40
CA ARG A 95 -15.55 -15.59 7.69
C ARG A 95 -14.96 -15.72 6.30
N PHE A 96 -13.98 -16.61 6.16
CA PHE A 96 -13.37 -16.94 4.88
C PHE A 96 -14.16 -18.05 4.17
N ASP A 97 -14.06 -18.08 2.84
CA ASP A 97 -14.67 -19.09 1.98
C ASP A 97 -14.08 -20.48 2.29
N ARG A 98 -14.95 -21.49 2.28
CA ARG A 98 -14.59 -22.87 2.65
C ARG A 98 -14.98 -23.87 1.57
N ASN A 99 -14.21 -24.92 1.47
CA ASN A 99 -14.52 -26.10 0.68
C ASN A 99 -15.65 -26.91 1.35
N ALA A 100 -16.19 -27.92 0.64
CA ALA A 100 -17.24 -28.78 1.15
C ALA A 100 -16.83 -29.59 2.40
N ASP A 101 -15.55 -29.87 2.58
CA ASP A 101 -14.97 -30.53 3.77
C ASP A 101 -14.75 -29.59 4.97
N GLY A 102 -15.08 -28.31 4.83
CA GLY A 102 -14.90 -27.29 5.86
C GLY A 102 -13.51 -26.65 5.91
N SER A 103 -12.54 -27.12 5.11
CA SER A 103 -11.22 -26.48 4.97
C SER A 103 -11.31 -25.10 4.31
N LEU A 104 -10.32 -24.24 4.53
CA LEU A 104 -10.25 -22.93 3.86
C LEU A 104 -10.06 -23.13 2.35
N SER A 105 -10.91 -22.48 1.55
CA SER A 105 -10.74 -22.43 0.10
C SER A 105 -9.52 -21.56 -0.24
N ARG A 106 -8.59 -22.11 -1.05
CA ARG A 106 -7.35 -21.44 -1.46
C ARG A 106 -7.29 -21.29 -2.95
N THR A 107 -6.74 -20.19 -3.40
CA THR A 107 -6.58 -19.86 -4.82
C THR A 107 -5.15 -19.51 -5.16
N LEU A 108 -4.85 -19.54 -6.45
CA LEU A 108 -3.60 -19.12 -7.03
C LEU A 108 -3.77 -17.72 -7.64
N GLU A 109 -2.88 -16.79 -7.29
CA GLU A 109 -2.76 -15.49 -7.95
C GLU A 109 -1.40 -15.33 -8.61
N GLY A 110 -1.24 -14.31 -9.45
CA GLY A 110 0.01 -14.04 -10.15
C GLY A 110 1.20 -13.88 -9.20
N GLY A 111 2.35 -14.40 -9.61
CA GLY A 111 3.56 -14.41 -8.79
C GLY A 111 3.67 -15.60 -7.82
N HIS A 112 2.56 -16.18 -7.35
CA HIS A 112 2.59 -17.32 -6.45
C HIS A 112 2.89 -18.64 -7.17
N SER A 113 3.63 -19.53 -6.51
CA SER A 113 3.93 -20.87 -7.00
C SER A 113 2.90 -21.92 -6.55
N ARG A 114 2.10 -21.62 -5.50
CA ARG A 114 1.11 -22.52 -4.91
C ARG A 114 -0.18 -21.77 -4.55
N PRO A 115 -1.34 -22.49 -4.52
CA PRO A 115 -2.58 -21.93 -3.98
C PRO A 115 -2.47 -21.70 -2.47
N ARG A 116 -2.31 -20.44 -2.04
CA ARG A 116 -2.24 -20.07 -0.61
C ARG A 116 -3.11 -18.88 -0.22
N ILE A 117 -3.87 -18.33 -1.16
CA ILE A 117 -4.63 -17.13 -0.94
C ILE A 117 -6.05 -17.50 -0.50
N VAL A 118 -6.43 -17.06 0.70
CA VAL A 118 -7.79 -17.23 1.24
C VAL A 118 -8.62 -15.99 0.94
N HIS A 119 -9.87 -16.19 0.56
CA HIS A 119 -10.83 -15.15 0.20
C HIS A 119 -12.05 -15.16 1.11
N ALA A 120 -12.78 -14.07 1.13
CA ALA A 120 -14.07 -13.97 1.79
C ALA A 120 -15.09 -13.34 0.84
N GLY A 121 -16.25 -13.99 0.70
CA GLY A 121 -17.33 -13.54 -0.17
C GLY A 121 -16.92 -13.46 -1.65
N GLY A 122 -16.01 -14.33 -2.08
CA GLY A 122 -15.41 -14.32 -3.41
C GLY A 122 -14.33 -13.27 -3.55
N ASP A 123 -14.68 -12.01 -3.81
CA ASP A 123 -13.77 -10.87 -4.04
C ASP A 123 -14.06 -9.68 -3.09
N ALA A 124 -14.46 -9.96 -1.83
CA ALA A 124 -14.75 -8.96 -0.81
C ALA A 124 -13.92 -9.16 0.47
N THR A 125 -12.71 -9.72 0.35
CA THR A 125 -11.88 -10.13 1.49
C THR A 125 -11.55 -8.96 2.42
N GLY A 126 -11.17 -7.82 1.87
CA GLY A 126 -10.84 -6.63 2.66
C GLY A 126 -12.02 -6.11 3.49
N ALA A 127 -13.24 -6.13 2.95
CA ALA A 127 -14.44 -5.75 3.68
C ALA A 127 -14.69 -6.68 4.88
N GLU A 128 -14.51 -7.99 4.71
CA GLU A 128 -14.68 -8.95 5.80
C GLU A 128 -13.59 -8.84 6.86
N VAL A 129 -12.32 -8.69 6.46
CA VAL A 129 -11.20 -8.45 7.38
C VAL A 129 -11.47 -7.20 8.22
N HIS A 130 -11.85 -6.11 7.58
CA HIS A 130 -12.14 -4.85 8.25
C HIS A 130 -13.34 -4.98 9.21
N ARG A 131 -14.43 -5.63 8.77
CA ARG A 131 -15.61 -5.91 9.60
C ARG A 131 -15.22 -6.69 10.85
N ALA A 132 -14.45 -7.78 10.71
CA ALA A 132 -14.07 -8.64 11.82
C ALA A 132 -13.21 -7.89 12.85
N LEU A 133 -12.18 -7.17 12.40
CA LEU A 133 -11.30 -6.40 13.27
C LEU A 133 -12.05 -5.26 13.98
N ARG A 134 -12.91 -4.51 13.29
CA ARG A 134 -13.75 -3.47 13.91
C ARG A 134 -14.70 -4.05 14.95
N THR A 135 -15.32 -5.18 14.67
CA THR A 135 -16.21 -5.86 15.62
C THR A 135 -15.45 -6.34 16.85
N ALA A 136 -14.22 -6.86 16.67
CA ALA A 136 -13.36 -7.23 17.79
C ALA A 136 -12.97 -6.01 18.64
N LEU A 137 -12.61 -4.88 17.99
CA LEU A 137 -12.23 -3.66 18.68
C LEU A 137 -13.35 -3.09 19.56
N GLN A 138 -14.61 -3.15 19.11
CA GLN A 138 -15.78 -2.72 19.89
C GLN A 138 -15.96 -3.44 21.22
N ARG A 139 -15.31 -4.59 21.42
CA ARG A 139 -15.33 -5.38 22.65
C ARG A 139 -14.17 -5.07 23.60
N THR A 140 -13.38 -4.04 23.27
CA THR A 140 -12.20 -3.62 24.04
C THR A 140 -12.39 -2.23 24.65
N SER A 141 -11.42 -1.82 25.47
CA SER A 141 -11.35 -0.48 26.05
C SER A 141 -10.77 0.59 25.12
N VAL A 142 -10.37 0.23 23.89
CA VAL A 142 -9.79 1.17 22.93
C VAL A 142 -10.80 2.28 22.61
N ARG A 143 -10.37 3.51 22.81
CA ARG A 143 -11.17 4.68 22.43
C ARG A 143 -11.00 4.99 20.94
N THR A 144 -12.07 5.38 20.30
CA THR A 144 -12.06 5.80 18.90
C THR A 144 -12.47 7.25 18.74
N MET A 145 -11.84 7.96 17.83
CA MET A 145 -12.18 9.34 17.48
C MET A 145 -12.12 9.53 15.96
N THR A 146 -13.13 10.19 15.41
CA THR A 146 -13.11 10.60 14.01
C THR A 146 -12.51 11.99 13.92
N GLY A 147 -11.51 12.16 13.06
CA GLY A 147 -10.83 13.43 12.84
C GLY A 147 -9.62 13.23 11.93
N ARG A 148 -9.18 14.31 11.31
CA ARG A 148 -7.99 14.31 10.47
C ARG A 148 -6.79 14.73 11.31
N THR A 149 -5.72 13.92 11.29
CA THR A 149 -4.44 14.33 11.87
C THR A 149 -3.76 15.29 10.92
N VAL A 150 -3.53 16.51 11.37
CA VAL A 150 -2.96 17.63 10.58
C VAL A 150 -1.56 18.00 11.03
N GLY A 151 -1.07 17.44 12.14
CA GLY A 151 0.26 17.69 12.67
C GLY A 151 0.66 16.66 13.71
N LEU A 152 1.97 16.61 13.98
CA LEU A 152 2.59 15.95 15.12
C LEU A 152 3.03 16.99 16.13
N VAL A 153 3.11 16.60 17.40
CA VAL A 153 3.70 17.42 18.45
C VAL A 153 5.06 16.83 18.78
N GLN A 154 6.11 17.64 18.66
CA GLN A 154 7.49 17.19 18.85
C GLN A 154 8.13 17.99 20.00
N SER A 155 8.82 17.31 20.91
CA SER A 155 9.55 17.94 22.01
C SER A 155 10.88 18.55 21.53
N ASP A 156 11.49 19.39 22.35
CA ASP A 156 12.81 19.96 22.09
C ASP A 156 13.91 18.88 21.99
N SER A 157 13.67 17.67 22.52
CA SER A 157 14.57 16.52 22.34
C SER A 157 14.44 15.85 20.95
N GLY A 158 13.47 16.27 20.13
CA GLY A 158 13.15 15.67 18.83
C GLY A 158 12.20 14.49 18.90
N SER A 159 11.68 14.13 20.09
CA SER A 159 10.73 13.02 20.25
C SER A 159 9.31 13.44 19.89
N VAL A 160 8.55 12.57 19.19
CA VAL A 160 7.11 12.79 18.99
C VAL A 160 6.36 12.45 20.28
N VAL A 161 5.62 13.44 20.79
CA VAL A 161 4.92 13.39 22.10
C VAL A 161 3.40 13.62 21.98
N GLY A 162 2.87 13.67 20.77
CA GLY A 162 1.44 13.86 20.54
C GLY A 162 1.09 14.16 19.08
N VAL A 163 -0.19 14.46 18.89
CA VAL A 163 -0.78 14.75 17.58
C VAL A 163 -1.71 15.95 17.63
N LEU A 164 -1.87 16.62 16.48
CA LEU A 164 -2.89 17.65 16.26
C LEU A 164 -3.99 17.05 15.39
N VAL A 165 -5.21 17.11 15.89
CA VAL A 165 -6.41 16.53 15.24
C VAL A 165 -7.42 17.62 14.94
N GLU A 166 -7.81 17.70 13.68
CA GLU A 166 -8.89 18.55 13.17
C GLU A 166 -10.22 17.78 13.18
N THR A 167 -11.22 18.33 13.80
CA THR A 167 -12.60 17.80 13.82
C THR A 167 -13.57 18.93 13.56
N GLY A 168 -14.08 19.02 12.34
CA GLY A 168 -14.78 20.22 11.88
C GLY A 168 -13.87 21.44 11.98
N ASP A 169 -14.31 22.51 12.63
CA ASP A 169 -13.52 23.73 12.82
C ASP A 169 -12.66 23.72 14.10
N GLN A 170 -12.58 22.59 14.80
CA GLN A 170 -11.82 22.48 16.04
C GLN A 170 -10.49 21.78 15.83
N LEU A 171 -9.42 22.42 16.27
CA LEU A 171 -8.09 21.83 16.38
C LEU A 171 -7.86 21.38 17.84
N THR A 172 -7.51 20.12 18.03
CA THR A 172 -7.28 19.52 19.35
C THR A 172 -5.91 18.86 19.40
N GLN A 173 -5.12 19.21 20.41
CA GLN A 173 -3.90 18.49 20.73
C GLN A 173 -4.22 17.28 21.61
N ILE A 174 -3.61 16.15 21.31
CA ILE A 174 -3.69 14.91 22.08
C ILE A 174 -2.25 14.47 22.37
N ASP A 175 -1.90 14.48 23.64
CA ASP A 175 -0.58 14.06 24.10
C ASP A 175 -0.50 12.54 24.17
N ALA A 176 0.63 11.97 23.75
CA ALA A 176 0.85 10.53 23.73
C ALA A 176 2.33 10.19 23.95
N ARG A 177 2.61 9.05 24.54
CA ARG A 177 3.98 8.54 24.70
C ARG A 177 4.50 7.88 23.41
N ALA A 178 3.59 7.37 22.59
CA ALA A 178 3.90 6.85 21.27
C ALA A 178 2.79 7.20 20.27
N VAL A 179 3.18 7.52 19.05
CA VAL A 179 2.29 7.73 17.91
C VAL A 179 2.60 6.70 16.84
N VAL A 180 1.59 5.95 16.40
CA VAL A 180 1.70 4.91 15.36
C VAL A 180 0.97 5.38 14.11
N LEU A 181 1.71 5.62 13.04
CA LEU A 181 1.16 5.89 11.73
C LEU A 181 0.71 4.58 11.06
N ALA A 182 -0.57 4.47 10.74
CA ALA A 182 -1.18 3.36 9.99
C ALA A 182 -2.10 3.91 8.89
N THR A 183 -1.66 4.98 8.24
CA THR A 183 -2.44 5.87 7.38
C THR A 183 -2.58 5.40 5.94
N GLY A 184 -1.97 4.27 5.58
CA GLY A 184 -1.93 3.77 4.21
C GLY A 184 -0.94 4.52 3.32
N GLY A 185 -1.04 4.28 2.01
CA GLY A 185 -0.08 4.75 1.01
C GLY A 185 -0.40 6.13 0.43
N ILE A 186 -0.18 6.24 -0.89
CA ILE A 186 -0.18 7.51 -1.62
C ILE A 186 -1.17 7.56 -2.79
N GLY A 187 -2.10 6.61 -2.89
CA GLY A 187 -2.91 6.39 -4.09
C GLY A 187 -3.51 7.63 -4.72
N ASN A 188 -4.05 8.52 -3.91
CA ASN A 188 -4.66 9.77 -4.41
C ASN A 188 -3.64 10.87 -4.78
N ALA A 189 -2.34 10.57 -4.80
CA ALA A 189 -1.32 11.44 -5.39
C ALA A 189 -1.24 11.27 -6.93
N TYR A 190 -1.91 10.25 -7.49
CA TYR A 190 -2.04 10.02 -8.92
C TYR A 190 -3.44 10.34 -9.43
N LEU A 191 -3.60 10.60 -10.73
CA LEU A 191 -4.92 10.88 -11.33
C LEU A 191 -5.86 9.69 -11.18
N ALA A 192 -5.42 8.51 -11.58
CA ALA A 192 -6.18 7.26 -11.50
C ALA A 192 -5.56 6.32 -10.46
N SER A 193 -6.34 5.89 -9.49
CA SER A 193 -5.92 4.96 -8.46
C SER A 193 -7.03 3.98 -8.10
N THR A 194 -6.66 2.82 -7.60
CA THR A 194 -7.61 1.87 -7.00
C THR A 194 -7.92 2.20 -5.54
N ASN A 195 -7.25 3.19 -4.98
CA ASN A 195 -7.39 3.62 -3.59
C ASN A 195 -8.45 4.72 -3.42
N PRO A 196 -9.14 4.79 -2.27
CA PRO A 196 -10.08 5.86 -1.98
C PRO A 196 -9.38 7.23 -1.84
N SER A 197 -10.13 8.30 -2.04
CA SER A 197 -9.64 9.69 -2.05
C SER A 197 -8.95 10.13 -0.75
N ALA A 198 -9.22 9.45 0.37
CA ALA A 198 -8.58 9.73 1.65
C ALA A 198 -7.11 9.27 1.73
N VAL A 199 -6.64 8.41 0.81
CA VAL A 199 -5.28 7.88 0.80
C VAL A 199 -4.36 8.81 0.00
N ARG A 200 -3.80 9.83 0.66
CA ARG A 200 -3.04 10.93 0.04
C ARG A 200 -1.58 11.03 0.47
N GLY A 201 -1.12 10.13 1.36
CA GLY A 201 0.22 10.17 1.92
C GLY A 201 0.38 11.13 3.11
N ASP A 202 -0.72 11.51 3.77
CA ASP A 202 -0.69 12.43 4.92
C ASP A 202 0.31 11.95 6.00
N GLY A 203 0.31 10.64 6.35
CA GLY A 203 1.24 10.10 7.35
C GLY A 203 2.69 10.07 6.89
N ILE A 204 2.95 9.83 5.61
CA ILE A 204 4.30 9.90 5.03
C ILE A 204 4.83 11.34 5.12
N ALA A 205 4.00 12.31 4.76
CA ALA A 205 4.36 13.72 4.84
C ALA A 205 4.60 14.17 6.29
N LEU A 206 3.74 13.74 7.24
CA LEU A 206 3.93 14.01 8.67
C LEU A 206 5.25 13.45 9.20
N ALA A 207 5.55 12.17 8.89
CA ALA A 207 6.78 11.52 9.31
C ALA A 207 8.03 12.26 8.77
N LEU A 208 8.03 12.56 7.46
CA LEU A 208 9.15 13.26 6.82
C LEU A 208 9.37 14.66 7.41
N ARG A 209 8.30 15.40 7.69
CA ARG A 209 8.39 16.73 8.32
C ARG A 209 8.84 16.66 9.78
N ALA A 210 8.55 15.58 10.49
CA ALA A 210 9.07 15.33 11.83
C ALA A 210 10.54 14.86 11.83
N GLY A 211 11.18 14.75 10.65
CA GLY A 211 12.58 14.36 10.49
C GLY A 211 12.80 12.87 10.26
N ALA A 212 11.75 12.06 10.14
CA ALA A 212 11.89 10.65 9.78
C ALA A 212 12.39 10.48 8.35
N SER A 213 13.17 9.43 8.11
CA SER A 213 13.60 9.03 6.77
C SER A 213 12.48 8.32 6.02
N LEU A 214 12.35 8.60 4.72
CA LEU A 214 11.62 7.73 3.80
C LEU A 214 12.60 6.85 3.03
N VAL A 215 12.14 5.68 2.58
CA VAL A 215 12.96 4.73 1.82
C VAL A 215 12.16 4.25 0.61
N ASP A 216 12.85 4.14 -0.54
CA ASP A 216 12.37 3.48 -1.76
C ASP A 216 11.05 4.05 -2.30
N MET A 217 10.88 5.37 -2.22
CA MET A 217 9.67 6.09 -2.66
C MET A 217 9.40 5.96 -4.17
N GLU A 218 10.39 5.56 -4.97
CA GLU A 218 10.26 5.33 -6.40
C GLU A 218 9.49 4.05 -6.75
N PHE A 219 9.34 3.09 -5.82
CA PHE A 219 8.65 1.83 -6.08
C PHE A 219 7.14 1.94 -5.87
N VAL A 220 6.49 2.61 -6.80
CA VAL A 220 5.02 2.73 -6.86
C VAL A 220 4.48 1.67 -7.80
N GLN A 221 3.69 0.73 -7.26
CA GLN A 221 3.08 -0.35 -8.02
C GLN A 221 1.77 0.10 -8.66
N PHE A 222 1.65 -0.14 -9.97
CA PHE A 222 0.39 0.03 -10.70
C PHE A 222 -0.30 -1.33 -10.82
N HIS A 223 -1.60 -1.39 -10.47
CA HIS A 223 -2.40 -2.57 -10.76
C HIS A 223 -2.69 -2.62 -12.25
N PRO A 224 -2.44 -3.76 -12.93
CA PRO A 224 -2.57 -3.85 -14.39
C PRO A 224 -4.01 -3.64 -14.87
N THR A 225 -5.00 -4.07 -14.09
CA THR A 225 -6.39 -4.22 -14.52
C THR A 225 -7.35 -3.48 -13.58
N ALA A 226 -7.27 -2.14 -13.53
CA ALA A 226 -8.39 -1.33 -13.04
C ALA A 226 -9.45 -1.24 -14.15
N LEU A 227 -10.73 -1.23 -13.78
CA LEU A 227 -11.84 -1.13 -14.72
C LEU A 227 -11.81 0.26 -15.38
N HIS A 228 -11.72 0.28 -16.71
CA HIS A 228 -11.82 1.53 -17.47
C HIS A 228 -13.29 1.92 -17.60
N THR A 229 -13.69 2.96 -16.89
CA THR A 229 -15.09 3.42 -16.80
C THR A 229 -15.39 4.60 -17.73
N GLY A 230 -14.43 5.01 -18.56
CA GLY A 230 -14.44 6.29 -19.27
C GLY A 230 -13.93 7.47 -18.44
N GLU A 231 -13.84 7.31 -17.11
CA GLU A 231 -13.20 8.27 -16.20
C GLU A 231 -11.68 8.04 -16.21
N THR A 232 -10.92 9.12 -16.33
CA THR A 232 -9.44 9.08 -16.35
C THR A 232 -8.82 9.50 -15.02
N SER A 233 -9.64 9.79 -14.01
CA SER A 233 -9.20 10.24 -12.70
C SER A 233 -10.08 9.72 -11.56
N GLY A 234 -9.55 9.76 -10.34
CA GLY A 234 -10.24 9.33 -9.13
C GLY A 234 -10.05 7.83 -8.82
N GLN A 235 -10.94 7.32 -7.97
CA GLN A 235 -10.92 5.91 -7.59
C GLN A 235 -11.57 5.05 -8.67
N LEU A 236 -10.79 4.16 -9.29
CA LEU A 236 -11.27 3.20 -10.27
C LEU A 236 -11.57 1.84 -9.61
N PRO A 237 -12.67 1.17 -9.99
CA PRO A 237 -12.95 -0.18 -9.52
C PRO A 237 -11.84 -1.15 -9.95
N LEU A 238 -11.43 -2.01 -9.03
CA LEU A 238 -10.43 -3.02 -9.31
C LEU A 238 -11.07 -4.21 -10.04
N VAL A 239 -10.45 -4.73 -11.10
CA VAL A 239 -10.68 -6.08 -11.61
C VAL A 239 -9.55 -6.95 -11.08
N THR A 240 -9.88 -7.74 -10.05
CA THR A 240 -8.89 -8.53 -9.29
C THR A 240 -8.06 -9.44 -10.17
N GLU A 241 -6.81 -9.64 -9.81
CA GLU A 241 -5.89 -10.56 -10.48
C GLU A 241 -6.38 -12.01 -10.50
N ALA A 242 -7.21 -12.41 -9.54
CA ALA A 242 -7.80 -13.72 -9.49
C ALA A 242 -8.63 -14.06 -10.74
N VAL A 243 -9.17 -13.07 -11.47
CA VAL A 243 -9.87 -13.29 -12.76
C VAL A 243 -8.90 -13.86 -13.81
N ARG A 244 -7.66 -13.36 -13.86
CA ARG A 244 -6.60 -13.93 -14.70
C ARG A 244 -6.15 -15.31 -14.19
N GLY A 245 -6.18 -15.52 -12.87
CA GLY A 245 -5.95 -16.83 -12.24
C GLY A 245 -6.96 -17.89 -12.67
N GLU A 246 -8.19 -17.51 -13.02
CA GLU A 246 -9.24 -18.41 -13.55
C GLU A 246 -9.15 -18.56 -15.08
N GLY A 247 -8.17 -17.96 -15.75
CA GLY A 247 -7.92 -18.17 -17.18
C GLY A 247 -8.29 -17.00 -18.09
N ALA A 248 -8.70 -15.84 -17.56
CA ALA A 248 -8.90 -14.66 -18.39
C ALA A 248 -7.57 -14.16 -18.96
N VAL A 249 -7.62 -13.62 -20.18
CA VAL A 249 -6.45 -13.20 -20.96
C VAL A 249 -6.54 -11.74 -21.40
N LEU A 250 -5.40 -11.05 -21.46
CA LEU A 250 -5.31 -9.67 -21.92
C LEU A 250 -5.18 -9.60 -23.45
N ARG A 251 -6.00 -8.73 -24.08
CA ARG A 251 -6.01 -8.50 -25.51
C ARG A 251 -5.88 -7.03 -25.86
N ASP A 252 -5.20 -6.75 -26.95
CA ASP A 252 -5.15 -5.41 -27.55
C ASP A 252 -6.44 -5.08 -28.33
N VAL A 253 -6.54 -3.88 -28.87
CA VAL A 253 -7.71 -3.43 -29.67
C VAL A 253 -7.92 -4.24 -30.97
N HIS A 254 -6.95 -5.05 -31.37
CA HIS A 254 -7.03 -5.94 -32.54
C HIS A 254 -7.35 -7.40 -32.16
N GLY A 255 -7.61 -7.67 -30.86
CA GLY A 255 -7.90 -8.99 -30.31
C GLY A 255 -6.67 -9.89 -30.09
N ARG A 256 -5.44 -9.39 -30.29
CA ARG A 256 -4.20 -10.17 -30.09
C ARG A 256 -3.88 -10.26 -28.61
N ARG A 257 -3.37 -11.41 -28.18
CA ARG A 257 -2.93 -11.62 -26.79
C ARG A 257 -1.68 -10.78 -26.48
N ILE A 258 -1.74 -9.96 -25.42
CA ILE A 258 -0.68 -9.02 -25.04
C ILE A 258 0.51 -9.76 -24.43
N MET A 259 0.25 -10.73 -23.54
CA MET A 259 1.30 -11.35 -22.72
C MET A 259 1.97 -12.56 -23.35
N GLU A 260 1.48 -13.02 -24.51
CA GLU A 260 2.02 -14.19 -25.21
C GLU A 260 3.46 -13.92 -25.70
N GLY A 261 4.39 -14.78 -25.31
CA GLY A 261 5.81 -14.66 -25.66
C GLY A 261 6.60 -13.59 -24.87
N LEU A 262 5.94 -12.78 -24.02
CA LEU A 262 6.64 -11.75 -23.23
C LEU A 262 7.20 -12.30 -21.90
N HIS A 263 6.51 -13.28 -21.30
CA HIS A 263 6.91 -13.86 -20.04
C HIS A 263 6.47 -15.33 -19.94
N PRO A 264 7.26 -16.24 -19.30
CA PRO A 264 6.89 -17.66 -19.19
C PRO A 264 5.54 -17.93 -18.52
N ARG A 265 5.13 -17.06 -17.57
CA ARG A 265 3.82 -17.13 -16.90
C ARG A 265 2.70 -16.37 -17.62
N ALA A 266 2.96 -15.79 -18.80
CA ALA A 266 2.03 -15.01 -19.61
C ALA A 266 1.18 -14.05 -18.73
N ASP A 267 -0.15 -14.15 -18.75
CA ASP A 267 -1.08 -13.27 -18.02
C ASP A 267 -0.96 -13.37 -16.48
N LEU A 268 -0.24 -14.37 -15.96
CA LEU A 268 0.10 -14.54 -14.53
C LEU A 268 1.52 -14.06 -14.17
N ALA A 269 2.16 -13.29 -15.05
CA ALA A 269 3.43 -12.64 -14.75
C ALA A 269 3.27 -11.62 -13.59
N PRO A 270 4.37 -11.22 -12.92
CA PRO A 270 4.34 -10.17 -11.90
C PRO A 270 3.68 -8.88 -12.40
N ARG A 271 3.05 -8.14 -11.51
CA ARG A 271 2.22 -6.97 -11.84
C ARG A 271 2.96 -5.89 -12.62
N ASP A 272 4.22 -5.63 -12.27
CA ASP A 272 5.08 -4.67 -12.96
C ASP A 272 5.30 -5.03 -14.43
N VAL A 273 5.48 -6.31 -14.71
CA VAL A 273 5.64 -6.83 -16.10
C VAL A 273 4.35 -6.65 -16.89
N VAL A 274 3.21 -7.03 -16.31
CA VAL A 274 1.91 -6.93 -16.96
C VAL A 274 1.52 -5.47 -17.19
N ALA A 275 1.69 -4.61 -16.18
CA ALA A 275 1.37 -3.18 -16.28
C ALA A 275 2.20 -2.48 -17.36
N ARG A 276 3.50 -2.78 -17.47
CA ARG A 276 4.37 -2.29 -18.55
C ARG A 276 3.93 -2.76 -19.93
N ALA A 277 3.55 -4.03 -20.04
CA ALA A 277 3.08 -4.58 -21.32
C ALA A 277 1.78 -3.91 -21.78
N ILE A 278 0.85 -3.65 -20.85
CA ILE A 278 -0.40 -2.93 -21.16
C ILE A 278 -0.09 -1.48 -21.55
N GLU A 279 0.72 -0.74 -20.78
CA GLU A 279 1.10 0.64 -21.08
C GLU A 279 1.74 0.75 -22.49
N ALA A 280 2.69 -0.13 -22.79
CA ALA A 280 3.34 -0.16 -24.10
C ALA A 280 2.35 -0.47 -25.25
N THR A 281 1.37 -1.35 -24.99
CA THR A 281 0.30 -1.69 -25.94
C THR A 281 -0.61 -0.50 -26.17
N MET A 282 -1.12 0.13 -25.10
CA MET A 282 -1.99 1.31 -25.19
C MET A 282 -1.33 2.44 -25.97
N ARG A 283 -0.05 2.72 -25.68
CA ARG A 283 0.72 3.75 -26.39
C ARG A 283 0.95 3.42 -27.88
N ARG A 284 1.27 2.16 -28.21
CA ARG A 284 1.45 1.70 -29.58
C ARG A 284 0.16 1.84 -30.39
N ASP A 285 -0.97 1.48 -29.79
CA ASP A 285 -2.27 1.42 -30.46
C ASP A 285 -3.05 2.74 -30.38
N GLY A 286 -2.54 3.73 -29.61
CA GLY A 286 -3.21 5.02 -29.37
C GLY A 286 -4.52 4.87 -28.63
N SER A 287 -4.64 3.84 -27.77
CA SER A 287 -5.83 3.53 -26.98
C SER A 287 -5.64 3.94 -25.51
N ASP A 288 -6.74 4.19 -24.80
CA ASP A 288 -6.77 4.49 -23.36
C ASP A 288 -7.06 3.27 -22.48
N HIS A 289 -7.30 2.11 -23.08
CA HIS A 289 -7.51 0.84 -22.39
C HIS A 289 -7.11 -0.35 -23.28
N VAL A 290 -7.09 -1.53 -22.66
CA VAL A 290 -7.00 -2.85 -23.30
C VAL A 290 -8.18 -3.70 -22.83
N TRP A 291 -8.33 -4.90 -23.39
CA TRP A 291 -9.41 -5.79 -23.08
C TRP A 291 -8.95 -6.95 -22.19
N LEU A 292 -9.66 -7.21 -21.10
CA LEU A 292 -9.56 -8.45 -20.35
C LEU A 292 -10.68 -9.39 -20.79
N ASP A 293 -10.32 -10.44 -21.48
CA ASP A 293 -11.23 -11.44 -22.01
C ASP A 293 -11.43 -12.57 -21.00
N ALA A 294 -12.55 -12.54 -20.28
CA ALA A 294 -12.95 -13.56 -19.33
C ALA A 294 -14.02 -14.52 -19.89
N THR A 295 -14.39 -14.41 -21.18
CA THR A 295 -15.47 -15.19 -21.79
C THR A 295 -15.20 -16.70 -21.83
N GLY A 296 -13.93 -17.10 -21.68
CA GLY A 296 -13.54 -18.52 -21.55
C GLY A 296 -13.68 -19.09 -20.13
N VAL A 297 -13.97 -18.25 -19.12
CA VAL A 297 -14.18 -18.69 -17.73
C VAL A 297 -15.63 -19.13 -17.54
N ALA A 298 -15.84 -20.27 -16.86
CA ALA A 298 -17.18 -20.78 -16.64
C ALA A 298 -18.09 -19.76 -15.91
N PRO A 299 -19.31 -19.49 -16.41
CA PRO A 299 -20.20 -18.46 -15.85
C PRO A 299 -20.49 -18.61 -14.35
N GLU A 300 -20.59 -19.85 -13.86
CA GLU A 300 -20.81 -20.15 -12.45
C GLU A 300 -19.59 -19.79 -11.58
N VAL A 301 -18.37 -19.88 -12.12
CA VAL A 301 -17.14 -19.43 -11.45
C VAL A 301 -17.16 -17.92 -11.34
N ILE A 302 -17.46 -17.21 -12.44
CA ILE A 302 -17.56 -15.75 -12.47
C ILE A 302 -18.56 -15.26 -11.42
N ARG A 303 -19.78 -15.78 -11.44
CA ARG A 303 -20.85 -15.34 -10.52
C ARG A 303 -20.55 -15.62 -9.05
N ARG A 304 -19.89 -16.75 -8.76
CA ARG A 304 -19.55 -17.14 -7.40
C ARG A 304 -18.33 -16.40 -6.86
N ARG A 305 -17.27 -16.27 -7.68
CA ARG A 305 -15.97 -15.80 -7.22
C ARG A 305 -15.74 -14.30 -7.39
N PHE A 306 -16.48 -13.66 -8.29
CA PHE A 306 -16.24 -12.25 -8.65
C PHE A 306 -17.50 -11.39 -8.61
N PRO A 307 -18.33 -11.48 -7.54
CA PRO A 307 -19.58 -10.74 -7.46
C PRO A 307 -19.38 -9.22 -7.46
N THR A 308 -18.28 -8.72 -6.85
CA THR A 308 -17.95 -7.28 -6.82
C THR A 308 -17.50 -6.78 -8.19
N VAL A 309 -16.64 -7.53 -8.89
CA VAL A 309 -16.23 -7.21 -10.26
C VAL A 309 -17.43 -7.23 -11.19
N LEU A 310 -18.25 -8.28 -11.12
CA LEU A 310 -19.47 -8.42 -11.93
C LEU A 310 -20.39 -7.20 -11.75
N ALA A 311 -20.63 -6.79 -10.49
CA ALA A 311 -21.45 -5.61 -10.19
C ALA A 311 -20.81 -4.32 -10.71
N SER A 312 -19.48 -4.21 -10.71
CA SER A 312 -18.77 -3.04 -11.23
C SER A 312 -18.83 -2.96 -12.77
N CYS A 313 -18.66 -4.09 -13.47
CA CYS A 313 -18.84 -4.18 -14.91
C CYS A 313 -20.27 -3.83 -15.34
N ALA A 314 -21.28 -4.37 -14.63
CA ALA A 314 -22.68 -4.08 -14.93
C ALA A 314 -23.03 -2.59 -14.82
N ARG A 315 -22.39 -1.83 -13.92
CA ARG A 315 -22.59 -0.37 -13.81
C ARG A 315 -22.16 0.42 -15.04
N ILE A 316 -21.23 -0.11 -15.83
CA ILE A 316 -20.80 0.48 -17.09
C ILE A 316 -21.40 -0.23 -18.32
N GLY A 317 -22.40 -1.11 -18.11
CA GLY A 317 -23.10 -1.81 -19.19
C GLY A 317 -22.34 -3.01 -19.77
N VAL A 318 -21.34 -3.55 -19.10
CA VAL A 318 -20.54 -4.71 -19.50
C VAL A 318 -21.05 -5.95 -18.76
N ASP A 319 -21.45 -6.99 -19.50
CA ASP A 319 -21.69 -8.32 -18.93
C ASP A 319 -20.39 -9.13 -18.95
N MET A 320 -19.75 -9.25 -17.79
CA MET A 320 -18.49 -9.96 -17.62
C MET A 320 -18.52 -11.43 -18.13
N VAL A 321 -19.70 -12.03 -18.27
CA VAL A 321 -19.85 -13.42 -18.74
C VAL A 321 -19.73 -13.51 -20.27
N SER A 322 -20.24 -12.51 -21.00
CA SER A 322 -20.31 -12.51 -22.46
C SER A 322 -19.42 -11.50 -23.13
N ASP A 323 -19.03 -10.44 -22.43
CA ASP A 323 -18.29 -9.31 -22.99
C ASP A 323 -16.85 -9.28 -22.49
N GLN A 324 -15.98 -8.67 -23.28
CA GLN A 324 -14.64 -8.32 -22.84
C GLN A 324 -14.70 -7.10 -21.92
N ILE A 325 -13.88 -7.10 -20.86
CA ILE A 325 -13.85 -6.06 -19.83
C ILE A 325 -12.80 -5.00 -20.24
N PRO A 326 -13.15 -3.72 -20.40
CA PRO A 326 -12.15 -2.68 -20.62
C PRO A 326 -11.34 -2.42 -19.36
N VAL A 327 -10.02 -2.51 -19.45
CA VAL A 327 -9.12 -2.33 -18.30
C VAL A 327 -7.91 -1.48 -18.66
N ALA A 328 -7.42 -0.72 -17.68
CA ALA A 328 -6.20 0.08 -17.80
C ALA A 328 -5.40 0.02 -16.49
N PRO A 329 -4.08 0.24 -16.52
CA PRO A 329 -3.29 0.32 -15.29
C PRO A 329 -3.68 1.56 -14.47
N ALA A 330 -3.74 1.39 -13.14
CA ALA A 330 -3.93 2.49 -12.19
C ALA A 330 -2.99 2.34 -11.00
N GLU A 331 -2.62 3.45 -10.37
CA GLU A 331 -1.85 3.40 -9.13
C GLU A 331 -2.56 2.52 -8.10
N HIS A 332 -1.78 1.74 -7.32
CA HIS A 332 -2.36 0.73 -6.45
C HIS A 332 -1.67 0.57 -5.10
N PHE A 333 -0.34 0.62 -5.04
CA PHE A 333 0.40 0.34 -3.81
C PHE A 333 1.79 0.98 -3.81
N LEU A 334 2.18 1.57 -2.68
CA LEU A 334 3.54 2.04 -2.45
C LEU A 334 4.35 0.94 -1.75
N CYS A 335 5.44 0.46 -2.36
CA CYS A 335 6.33 -0.53 -1.74
C CYS A 335 7.32 0.10 -0.76
N GLY A 336 7.70 1.36 -0.97
CA GLY A 336 8.48 2.19 -0.07
C GLY A 336 7.62 2.84 1.02
N GLY A 337 8.17 3.87 1.68
CA GLY A 337 7.46 4.62 2.74
C GLY A 337 8.37 5.09 3.86
N VAL A 338 7.82 5.28 5.05
CA VAL A 338 8.57 5.66 6.25
C VAL A 338 9.49 4.51 6.67
N ARG A 339 10.79 4.80 6.82
CA ARG A 339 11.77 3.80 7.29
C ARG A 339 11.42 3.33 8.68
N THR A 340 11.38 2.01 8.88
CA THR A 340 11.14 1.40 10.18
C THR A 340 12.09 0.24 10.44
N ASP A 341 12.30 -0.05 11.72
CA ASP A 341 12.82 -1.35 12.12
C ASP A 341 11.72 -2.43 12.00
N ARG A 342 12.06 -3.68 12.31
CA ARG A 342 11.13 -4.83 12.28
C ARG A 342 9.95 -4.72 13.26
N ASN A 343 9.99 -3.79 14.19
CA ASN A 343 8.97 -3.54 15.20
C ASN A 343 8.22 -2.23 14.97
N GLY A 344 8.43 -1.62 13.81
CA GLY A 344 7.76 -0.41 13.37
C GLY A 344 8.31 0.89 13.96
N ALA A 345 9.38 0.87 14.75
CA ALA A 345 10.02 2.09 15.24
C ALA A 345 10.72 2.83 14.09
N THR A 346 10.46 4.13 13.98
CA THR A 346 11.15 5.00 13.02
C THR A 346 12.48 5.51 13.60
N ASP A 347 13.23 6.29 12.83
CA ASP A 347 14.42 7.01 13.30
C ASP A 347 14.08 8.29 14.10
N VAL A 348 12.80 8.56 14.35
CA VAL A 348 12.32 9.62 15.25
C VAL A 348 11.73 8.99 16.52
N PRO A 349 12.29 9.27 17.71
CA PRO A 349 11.79 8.71 18.96
C PRO A 349 10.31 9.01 19.19
N GLY A 350 9.55 8.04 19.71
CA GLY A 350 8.12 8.16 19.94
C GLY A 350 7.24 8.01 18.71
N LEU A 351 7.82 7.94 17.50
CA LEU A 351 7.10 7.75 16.24
C LEU A 351 7.30 6.34 15.69
N TYR A 352 6.19 5.70 15.35
CA TYR A 352 6.14 4.37 14.74
C TYR A 352 5.34 4.42 13.44
N ALA A 353 5.58 3.46 12.55
CA ALA A 353 4.79 3.30 11.32
C ALA A 353 4.54 1.83 11.01
N VAL A 354 3.37 1.51 10.44
CA VAL A 354 2.95 0.14 10.15
C VAL A 354 1.95 0.05 9.00
N GLY A 355 2.02 -1.03 8.22
CA GLY A 355 1.26 -1.20 6.98
C GLY A 355 1.85 -0.33 5.87
N GLU A 356 1.08 -0.03 4.85
CA GLU A 356 1.57 0.60 3.61
C GLU A 356 2.27 1.96 3.79
N VAL A 357 2.05 2.67 4.90
CA VAL A 357 2.79 3.90 5.21
C VAL A 357 4.27 3.62 5.53
N ALA A 358 4.60 2.38 5.92
CA ALA A 358 5.91 1.95 6.38
C ALA A 358 6.68 1.21 5.29
N ALA A 359 7.96 1.50 5.14
CA ALA A 359 8.89 0.70 4.34
C ALA A 359 9.45 -0.44 5.20
N THR A 360 8.71 -1.55 5.26
CA THR A 360 9.15 -2.75 6.00
C THR A 360 10.21 -3.56 5.26
N GLY A 361 10.46 -3.25 3.99
CA GLY A 361 11.33 -4.04 3.12
C GLY A 361 10.75 -5.39 2.67
N VAL A 362 9.53 -5.75 3.10
CA VAL A 362 8.87 -7.01 2.70
C VAL A 362 8.59 -7.06 1.20
N HIS A 363 8.25 -5.93 0.61
CA HIS A 363 7.80 -5.87 -0.78
C HIS A 363 8.92 -5.64 -1.80
N GLY A 364 10.10 -5.26 -1.35
CA GLY A 364 11.21 -4.93 -2.25
C GLY A 364 10.78 -3.91 -3.30
N ALA A 365 11.16 -4.15 -4.55
CA ALA A 365 10.84 -3.24 -5.65
C ALA A 365 9.44 -3.47 -6.29
N ASN A 366 8.70 -4.50 -5.87
CA ASN A 366 7.36 -4.82 -6.39
C ASN A 366 6.64 -5.81 -5.48
N ARG A 367 5.45 -5.45 -5.01
CA ARG A 367 4.67 -6.24 -4.06
C ARG A 367 4.06 -7.49 -4.70
N LEU A 368 4.24 -8.65 -4.05
CA LEU A 368 3.50 -9.86 -4.39
C LEU A 368 2.01 -9.69 -4.04
N ALA A 369 1.14 -10.20 -4.88
CA ALA A 369 -0.31 -10.15 -4.66
C ALA A 369 -0.70 -10.72 -3.29
N SER A 370 -1.70 -10.14 -2.64
CA SER A 370 -2.30 -10.60 -1.37
C SER A 370 -1.38 -10.57 -0.13
N ASN A 371 -0.13 -10.03 -0.23
CA ASN A 371 0.77 -9.86 0.92
C ASN A 371 0.43 -8.64 1.80
N SER A 372 -0.22 -7.59 1.28
CA SER A 372 -0.40 -6.34 2.05
C SER A 372 -1.35 -6.47 3.24
N LEU A 373 -2.44 -7.25 3.12
CA LEU A 373 -3.31 -7.50 4.27
C LEU A 373 -2.58 -8.32 5.33
N LEU A 374 -1.79 -9.31 4.90
CA LEU A 374 -0.96 -10.12 5.81
C LEU A 374 0.10 -9.28 6.51
N GLU A 375 0.77 -8.38 5.78
CA GLU A 375 1.73 -7.43 6.35
C GLU A 375 1.10 -6.59 7.45
N GLY A 376 -0.07 -6.00 7.19
CA GLY A 376 -0.78 -5.21 8.20
C GLY A 376 -1.13 -6.00 9.46
N LEU A 377 -1.47 -7.29 9.33
CA LEU A 377 -1.74 -8.18 10.46
C LEU A 377 -0.46 -8.52 11.24
N VAL A 378 0.60 -8.93 10.54
CA VAL A 378 1.87 -9.36 11.16
C VAL A 378 2.58 -8.19 11.81
N PHE A 379 2.86 -7.13 11.06
CA PHE A 379 3.61 -5.99 11.59
C PHE A 379 2.78 -5.13 12.55
N GLY A 380 1.46 -5.06 12.39
CA GLY A 380 0.59 -4.45 13.40
C GLY A 380 0.70 -5.15 14.75
N ARG A 381 0.76 -6.48 14.77
CA ARG A 381 0.99 -7.24 16.00
C ARG A 381 2.39 -7.05 16.56
N ARG A 382 3.41 -6.93 15.70
CA ARG A 382 4.80 -6.67 16.14
C ARG A 382 4.95 -5.32 16.82
N VAL A 383 4.40 -4.24 16.22
CA VAL A 383 4.35 -2.91 16.86
C VAL A 383 3.65 -2.97 18.21
N ALA A 384 2.49 -3.63 18.27
CA ALA A 384 1.76 -3.77 19.54
C ALA A 384 2.56 -4.54 20.60
N THR A 385 3.28 -5.59 20.20
CA THR A 385 4.13 -6.36 21.13
C THR A 385 5.29 -5.50 21.63
N ALA A 386 5.97 -4.76 20.76
CA ALA A 386 7.06 -3.87 21.14
C ALA A 386 6.60 -2.81 22.15
N LEU A 387 5.49 -2.11 21.85
CA LEU A 387 4.92 -1.09 22.74
C LEU A 387 4.32 -1.66 24.03
N THR A 388 3.95 -2.94 24.06
CA THR A 388 3.56 -3.63 25.28
C THR A 388 4.76 -3.90 26.17
N LEU A 389 5.88 -4.32 25.60
CA LEU A 389 7.12 -4.62 26.35
C LEU A 389 7.80 -3.34 26.82
N GLU A 390 7.94 -2.37 25.93
CA GLU A 390 8.62 -1.12 26.21
C GLU A 390 7.86 0.06 25.58
N LEU A 391 7.28 0.89 26.44
CA LEU A 391 6.64 2.12 26.03
C LEU A 391 7.62 3.28 26.26
N PRO A 392 7.85 4.17 25.29
CA PRO A 392 8.74 5.33 25.48
C PRO A 392 8.43 6.11 26.75
N ALA A 393 9.45 6.63 27.42
CA ALA A 393 9.25 7.49 28.59
C ALA A 393 8.44 8.73 28.19
N ALA A 394 7.61 9.21 29.11
CA ALA A 394 6.92 10.48 28.88
C ALA A 394 7.96 11.62 28.85
N ASP A 395 7.92 12.42 27.80
CA ASP A 395 8.71 13.65 27.70
C ASP A 395 7.82 14.84 28.01
N HIS A 396 8.13 15.53 29.11
CA HIS A 396 7.39 16.70 29.60
C HIS A 396 8.11 18.02 29.31
N GLY A 397 9.10 17.99 28.40
CA GLY A 397 9.81 19.17 27.93
C GLY A 397 8.91 20.15 27.19
N ARG A 398 9.50 21.24 26.73
CA ARG A 398 8.81 22.12 25.77
C ARG A 398 8.57 21.34 24.48
N SER A 399 7.50 21.67 23.80
CA SER A 399 7.14 21.05 22.53
C SER A 399 6.69 22.11 21.52
N HIS A 400 6.77 21.74 20.25
CA HIS A 400 6.31 22.54 19.12
C HIS A 400 5.50 21.69 18.15
N GLU A 401 4.73 22.36 17.33
CA GLU A 401 3.87 21.73 16.34
C GLU A 401 4.62 21.50 15.02
N VAL A 402 4.54 20.29 14.49
CA VAL A 402 5.01 19.93 13.14
C VAL A 402 3.78 19.67 12.28
N ALA A 403 3.22 20.76 11.73
CA ALA A 403 1.97 20.71 10.98
C ALA A 403 2.19 20.42 9.49
N LEU A 404 1.20 19.82 8.85
CA LEU A 404 1.11 19.74 7.39
C LEU A 404 0.90 21.15 6.82
N GLY A 405 1.55 21.42 5.71
CA GLY A 405 1.27 22.61 4.91
C GLY A 405 0.05 22.43 4.00
N GLU A 406 -0.09 23.32 3.03
CA GLU A 406 -1.15 23.29 2.05
C GLU A 406 -0.63 22.84 0.68
N ASP A 407 -1.41 22.00 -0.01
CA ASP A 407 -1.21 21.67 -1.41
C ASP A 407 -1.76 22.79 -2.28
N ARG A 408 -0.94 23.33 -3.16
CA ARG A 408 -1.39 24.23 -4.21
C ARG A 408 -1.74 23.43 -5.45
N GLU A 409 -2.92 23.67 -6.02
CA GLU A 409 -3.38 23.01 -7.25
C GLU A 409 -3.26 21.46 -7.19
N PRO A 410 -3.98 20.76 -6.28
CA PRO A 410 -3.85 19.31 -6.09
C PRO A 410 -3.99 18.49 -7.39
N GLU A 411 -4.87 18.90 -8.31
CA GLU A 411 -5.05 18.23 -9.60
C GLU A 411 -3.82 18.35 -10.50
N ARG A 412 -3.10 19.47 -10.44
CA ARG A 412 -1.84 19.64 -11.15
C ARG A 412 -0.77 18.72 -10.61
N ILE A 413 -0.67 18.55 -9.28
CA ILE A 413 0.26 17.61 -8.65
C ILE A 413 0.00 16.19 -9.15
N ARG A 414 -1.26 15.76 -9.16
CA ARG A 414 -1.67 14.43 -9.67
C ARG A 414 -1.30 14.25 -11.14
N THR A 415 -1.52 15.28 -11.94
CA THR A 415 -1.19 15.28 -13.38
C THR A 415 0.32 15.13 -13.59
N ILE A 416 1.14 15.86 -12.84
CA ILE A 416 2.61 15.79 -12.90
C ILE A 416 3.07 14.37 -12.57
N LEU A 417 2.65 13.80 -11.43
CA LEU A 417 3.04 12.44 -11.06
C LEU A 417 2.61 11.41 -12.10
N SER A 418 1.34 11.46 -12.54
CA SER A 418 0.83 10.49 -13.52
C SER A 418 1.57 10.56 -14.84
N ARG A 419 1.97 11.76 -15.26
CA ARG A 419 2.67 11.99 -16.53
C ARG A 419 4.14 11.58 -16.47
N TYR A 420 4.86 11.93 -15.43
CA TYR A 420 6.32 11.85 -15.38
C TYR A 420 6.86 10.75 -14.45
N ALA A 421 6.11 10.37 -13.43
CA ALA A 421 6.46 9.33 -12.46
C ALA A 421 5.47 8.14 -12.47
N GLY A 422 4.84 7.88 -13.61
CA GLY A 422 3.98 6.73 -13.86
C GLY A 422 4.76 5.43 -14.06
N ILE A 423 4.20 4.51 -14.86
CA ILE A 423 4.83 3.22 -15.18
C ILE A 423 6.13 3.42 -15.96
N ARG A 424 6.10 4.29 -16.96
CA ARG A 424 7.28 4.65 -17.77
C ARG A 424 7.82 6.00 -17.34
N ARG A 425 9.13 6.03 -17.09
CA ARG A 425 9.86 7.22 -16.62
C ARG A 425 11.10 7.44 -17.48
N ASP A 426 11.61 8.66 -17.50
CA ASP A 426 12.94 9.02 -18.00
C ASP A 426 13.46 10.26 -17.28
N GLY A 427 14.79 10.50 -17.34
CA GLY A 427 15.43 11.59 -16.62
C GLY A 427 14.93 12.97 -17.02
N ALA A 428 14.62 13.19 -18.29
CA ALA A 428 14.11 14.48 -18.76
C ALA A 428 12.72 14.77 -18.17
N GLY A 429 11.84 13.78 -18.16
CA GLY A 429 10.51 13.90 -17.56
C GLY A 429 10.56 14.07 -16.05
N LEU A 430 11.43 13.33 -15.34
CA LEU A 430 11.59 13.46 -13.89
C LEU A 430 12.14 14.83 -13.48
N ASN A 431 13.10 15.39 -14.25
CA ASN A 431 13.59 16.75 -14.02
C ASN A 431 12.48 17.79 -14.26
N ALA A 432 11.71 17.66 -15.34
CA ALA A 432 10.57 18.53 -15.59
C ALA A 432 9.52 18.45 -14.46
N ALA A 433 9.28 17.24 -13.92
CA ALA A 433 8.39 17.06 -12.76
C ALA A 433 8.92 17.79 -11.51
N ALA A 434 10.23 17.72 -11.24
CA ALA A 434 10.85 18.41 -10.13
C ALA A 434 10.65 19.93 -10.24
N ASP A 435 10.92 20.50 -11.41
CA ASP A 435 10.75 21.94 -11.68
C ASP A 435 9.27 22.37 -11.54
N GLU A 436 8.33 21.58 -12.08
CA GLU A 436 6.90 21.88 -11.99
C GLU A 436 6.35 21.77 -10.56
N LEU A 437 6.91 20.88 -9.72
CA LEU A 437 6.52 20.70 -8.33
C LEU A 437 7.07 21.79 -7.38
N ASP A 438 8.04 22.60 -7.78
CA ASP A 438 8.61 23.63 -6.92
C ASP A 438 7.57 24.63 -6.37
N THR A 439 6.52 24.89 -7.13
CA THR A 439 5.42 25.79 -6.75
C THR A 439 4.21 25.09 -6.15
N ALA A 440 4.24 23.76 -6.00
CA ALA A 440 3.09 22.93 -5.60
C ALA A 440 2.64 23.10 -4.13
N GLY A 441 3.31 23.92 -3.35
CA GLY A 441 3.04 24.08 -1.91
C GLY A 441 3.82 23.11 -1.04
N THR A 442 3.41 22.97 0.22
CA THR A 442 4.06 22.13 1.22
C THR A 442 3.09 21.14 1.89
N GLY A 443 1.96 20.89 1.27
CA GLY A 443 0.97 19.93 1.73
C GLY A 443 1.40 18.47 1.49
N PRO A 444 0.58 17.52 1.89
CA PRO A 444 0.93 16.10 1.81
C PRO A 444 1.15 15.61 0.38
N LEU A 445 0.30 16.01 -0.57
CA LEU A 445 0.45 15.60 -1.98
C LEU A 445 1.76 16.13 -2.58
N ALA A 446 2.07 17.43 -2.37
CA ALA A 446 3.30 18.04 -2.86
C ALA A 446 4.54 17.40 -2.22
N THR A 447 4.51 17.12 -0.91
CA THR A 447 5.60 16.47 -0.17
C THR A 447 5.88 15.06 -0.71
N VAL A 448 4.83 14.26 -0.87
CA VAL A 448 4.94 12.90 -1.40
C VAL A 448 5.40 12.92 -2.85
N ALA A 449 4.82 13.78 -3.68
CA ALA A 449 5.18 13.89 -5.10
C ALA A 449 6.67 14.21 -5.29
N ARG A 450 7.18 15.19 -4.55
CA ARG A 450 8.62 15.52 -4.57
C ARG A 450 9.49 14.36 -4.10
N SER A 451 9.04 13.61 -3.07
CA SER A 451 9.79 12.47 -2.55
C SER A 451 9.87 11.33 -3.58
N VAL A 452 8.76 11.04 -4.27
CA VAL A 452 8.72 10.05 -5.36
C VAL A 452 9.63 10.48 -6.51
N VAL A 453 9.54 11.74 -6.95
CA VAL A 453 10.33 12.27 -8.06
C VAL A 453 11.81 12.29 -7.70
N ALA A 454 12.18 12.72 -6.49
CA ALA A 454 13.57 12.75 -6.04
C ALA A 454 14.19 11.34 -6.00
N ALA A 455 13.48 10.35 -5.43
CA ALA A 455 13.94 8.98 -5.38
C ALA A 455 14.06 8.36 -6.79
N ALA A 456 13.05 8.59 -7.66
CA ALA A 456 13.04 8.10 -9.03
C ALA A 456 14.13 8.74 -9.90
N THR A 457 14.48 10.00 -9.66
CA THR A 457 15.58 10.68 -10.35
C THR A 457 16.92 10.12 -9.90
N ALA A 458 17.07 9.87 -8.60
CA ALA A 458 18.33 9.37 -8.03
C ALA A 458 18.64 7.93 -8.48
N ARG A 459 17.63 7.09 -8.76
CA ARG A 459 17.84 5.70 -9.20
C ARG A 459 17.94 5.62 -10.72
N GLU A 460 19.14 5.34 -11.21
CA GLU A 460 19.46 5.25 -12.65
C GLU A 460 19.52 3.78 -13.13
N ASP A 461 18.54 2.97 -12.74
CA ASP A 461 18.33 1.62 -13.28
C ASP A 461 16.83 1.30 -13.39
N SER A 462 16.50 0.09 -13.86
CA SER A 462 15.12 -0.42 -13.91
C SER A 462 15.01 -1.71 -13.12
N ARG A 463 14.11 -1.71 -12.12
CA ARG A 463 13.76 -2.90 -11.33
C ARG A 463 12.34 -2.83 -10.79
N GLY A 464 11.61 -3.95 -10.79
CA GLY A 464 10.25 -4.02 -10.29
C GLY A 464 9.36 -2.92 -10.87
N CYS A 465 8.73 -2.14 -9.99
CA CYS A 465 7.82 -1.05 -10.36
C CYS A 465 8.52 0.22 -10.87
N HIS A 466 9.83 0.36 -10.68
CA HIS A 466 10.60 1.48 -11.20
C HIS A 466 11.20 1.13 -12.56
N TRP A 467 10.68 1.72 -13.63
CA TRP A 467 11.18 1.49 -14.97
C TRP A 467 11.57 2.79 -15.68
N ARG A 468 12.86 2.91 -15.97
CA ARG A 468 13.50 4.04 -16.65
C ARG A 468 13.77 3.67 -18.10
N SER A 469 13.13 4.36 -19.07
CA SER A 469 13.36 4.10 -20.50
C SER A 469 14.74 4.51 -20.98
N ASP A 470 15.40 5.40 -20.28
CA ASP A 470 16.80 5.81 -20.50
C ASP A 470 17.82 4.91 -19.76
N HIS A 471 17.36 4.11 -18.76
CA HIS A 471 18.15 3.11 -18.03
C HIS A 471 17.36 1.78 -17.94
N PRO A 472 17.12 1.07 -19.07
CA PRO A 472 16.12 -0.01 -19.15
C PRO A 472 16.54 -1.32 -18.47
N HIS A 473 17.76 -1.43 -17.99
CA HIS A 473 18.31 -2.62 -17.36
C HIS A 473 18.59 -2.39 -15.87
N SER A 474 18.54 -3.45 -15.08
CA SER A 474 19.01 -3.42 -13.70
C SER A 474 20.55 -3.29 -13.67
N ASP A 475 21.06 -2.57 -12.67
CA ASP A 475 22.48 -2.35 -12.46
C ASP A 475 22.83 -2.55 -10.98
N ASN A 476 23.84 -3.38 -10.70
CA ASN A 476 24.24 -3.69 -9.32
C ASN A 476 24.74 -2.48 -8.52
N ARG A 477 25.09 -1.37 -9.19
CA ARG A 477 25.40 -0.09 -8.51
C ARG A 477 24.21 0.48 -7.76
N TRP A 478 23.00 0.01 -8.10
CA TRP A 478 21.72 0.42 -7.53
C TRP A 478 21.08 -0.66 -6.66
N ASP A 479 21.87 -1.63 -6.16
CA ASP A 479 21.37 -2.65 -5.22
C ASP A 479 21.10 -2.10 -3.82
N ASP A 480 21.48 -0.84 -3.56
CA ASP A 480 21.23 -0.13 -2.33
C ASP A 480 19.86 0.59 -2.34
N HIS A 481 19.32 0.86 -1.15
CA HIS A 481 18.09 1.61 -0.97
C HIS A 481 18.29 3.11 -1.21
N ILE A 482 17.26 3.80 -1.71
CA ILE A 482 17.24 5.28 -1.79
C ILE A 482 16.52 5.83 -0.57
N VAL A 483 17.25 6.58 0.25
CA VAL A 483 16.71 7.30 1.40
C VAL A 483 16.41 8.73 1.02
N VAL A 484 15.22 9.21 1.40
CA VAL A 484 14.79 10.60 1.25
C VAL A 484 14.68 11.26 2.62
N ARG A 485 15.25 12.46 2.76
CA ARG A 485 15.09 13.36 3.92
C ARG A 485 14.84 14.78 3.44
N LEU A 486 14.35 15.65 4.31
CA LEU A 486 14.31 17.08 4.03
C LEU A 486 15.63 17.73 4.44
N ASP A 487 16.09 18.68 3.64
CA ASP A 487 17.14 19.62 4.01
C ASP A 487 16.60 20.77 4.89
N GLU A 488 17.45 21.73 5.23
CA GLU A 488 17.10 22.90 6.05
C GLU A 488 16.04 23.80 5.39
N ASP A 489 15.96 23.78 4.04
CA ASP A 489 14.96 24.51 3.27
C ASP A 489 13.65 23.74 3.08
N GLY A 490 13.54 22.52 3.63
CA GLY A 490 12.39 21.63 3.52
C GLY A 490 12.27 20.97 2.14
N ARG A 491 13.36 20.83 1.38
CA ARG A 491 13.41 20.15 0.09
C ARG A 491 13.86 18.70 0.26
N PRO A 492 13.30 17.74 -0.48
CA PRO A 492 13.77 16.37 -0.46
C PRO A 492 15.20 16.26 -0.98
N THR A 493 16.06 15.64 -0.20
CA THR A 493 17.41 15.20 -0.58
C THR A 493 17.49 13.69 -0.55
N THR A 494 18.34 13.11 -1.39
CA THR A 494 18.48 11.67 -1.51
C THR A 494 19.88 11.20 -1.19
N ARG A 495 19.98 10.01 -0.61
CA ARG A 495 21.25 9.29 -0.46
C ARG A 495 21.04 7.80 -0.63
N GLN A 496 22.07 7.09 -1.07
CA GLN A 496 22.07 5.63 -1.03
C GLN A 496 22.32 5.14 0.41
N LEU A 497 21.63 4.06 0.78
CA LEU A 497 21.78 3.35 2.05
C LEU A 497 22.08 1.89 1.74
N GLN A 498 23.21 1.39 2.21
CA GLN A 498 23.57 0.00 1.99
C GLN A 498 22.50 -0.95 2.55
N ARG A 499 22.21 -2.03 1.81
CA ARG A 499 21.22 -3.04 2.23
C ARG A 499 21.51 -3.66 3.59
N SER A 500 22.77 -3.68 4.01
CA SER A 500 23.19 -4.14 5.34
C SER A 500 22.80 -3.21 6.48
N GLU A 501 22.46 -1.95 6.17
CA GLU A 501 22.12 -0.87 7.11
C GLU A 501 20.61 -0.57 7.15
N ALA A 502 19.83 -1.22 6.27
CA ALA A 502 18.39 -1.00 6.11
C ALA A 502 17.55 -1.82 7.10
#